data_c1020c88b680649219993df8b95dd3e8
#
_entry.id   c1020c88b680649219993df8b95dd3e8
#
_cell.length_a   1.000
_cell.length_b   1.000
_cell.length_c   1.000
_cell.angle_alpha   90.00
_cell.angle_beta   90.00
_cell.angle_gamma   90.00
#
_symmetry.space_group_name_H-M   'P 1'
#
loop_
_entity.id
_entity.type
_entity.pdbx_description
1 polymer ?
#
loop_
_entity_poly.entity_id
_entity_poly.type
_entity_poly.pdbx_seq_one_letter_code
_entity_poly.pdbx_strand_id
1 'polypeptide(L)'
;TLQHSPPMRIALIGGTGAIGAGLALRWAKDTDHEIVIGSRDPERAREAAADYQQTASEYGSAAKVTGFENAMAADRAEVIILAVPPYHIAATIEAIADSLAAGDILVSPAAGLRRDEEGFHSRPPSAGSVTQLAADVAPAAVPVVGAFHNLAAGRLAALDTPLEVDTLVVGDDDEAVRTTMALAAEIDGLRPVYAGGIGVAAEIEGLTAVLINIAESNAEMADLGVRFR
;
A
#
# COMPACT_ATOMS: atom_id res chain seq x y z
N THR A 1 -19.43 -14.56 -8.84
CA THR A 1 -18.37 -14.34 -9.84
C THR A 1 -17.76 -12.98 -9.52
N LEU A 2 -16.57 -12.98 -8.92
CA LEU A 2 -15.79 -11.76 -8.74
C LEU A 2 -15.50 -11.22 -10.14
N GLN A 3 -16.00 -10.04 -10.46
CA GLN A 3 -15.62 -9.33 -11.68
C GLN A 3 -14.18 -8.83 -11.44
N HIS A 4 -13.19 -9.47 -12.07
CA HIS A 4 -11.84 -8.95 -12.09
C HIS A 4 -11.87 -7.62 -12.83
N SER A 5 -11.23 -6.61 -12.27
CA SER A 5 -10.98 -5.35 -12.97
C SER A 5 -10.16 -5.62 -14.24
N PRO A 6 -10.28 -4.82 -15.29
CA PRO A 6 -9.36 -4.95 -16.41
C PRO A 6 -7.90 -4.83 -15.89
N PRO A 7 -6.95 -5.55 -16.51
CA PRO A 7 -5.55 -5.48 -16.09
C PRO A 7 -5.06 -4.03 -16.03
N MET A 8 -4.52 -3.64 -14.89
CA MET A 8 -3.97 -2.30 -14.60
C MET A 8 -2.47 -2.42 -14.36
N ARG A 9 -1.77 -1.30 -14.38
CA ARG A 9 -0.37 -1.21 -13.94
C ARG A 9 -0.34 -0.55 -12.56
N ILE A 10 0.24 -1.27 -11.60
CA ILE A 10 0.34 -0.84 -10.21
C ILE A 10 1.81 -0.61 -9.89
N ALA A 11 2.20 0.64 -9.60
CA ALA A 11 3.54 0.96 -9.13
C ALA A 11 3.60 0.92 -7.60
N LEU A 12 4.65 0.30 -7.07
CA LEU A 12 4.96 0.35 -5.65
C LEU A 12 6.24 1.16 -5.43
N ILE A 13 6.11 2.43 -5.08
CA ILE A 13 7.22 3.31 -4.76
C ILE A 13 7.77 2.94 -3.38
N GLY A 14 9.05 2.55 -3.32
CA GLY A 14 9.59 1.87 -2.15
C GLY A 14 9.20 0.39 -2.07
N GLY A 15 8.84 -0.22 -3.20
CA GLY A 15 8.38 -1.60 -3.33
C GLY A 15 9.37 -2.68 -2.89
N THR A 16 10.61 -2.31 -2.55
CA THR A 16 11.63 -3.19 -1.96
C THR A 16 11.53 -3.30 -0.43
N GLY A 17 10.63 -2.54 0.22
CA GLY A 17 10.34 -2.62 1.65
C GLY A 17 9.30 -3.71 1.96
N ALA A 18 9.17 -4.13 3.22
CA ALA A 18 8.33 -5.28 3.61
C ALA A 18 6.85 -5.15 3.21
N ILE A 19 6.23 -3.98 3.39
CA ILE A 19 4.84 -3.74 2.97
C ILE A 19 4.73 -3.70 1.45
N GLY A 20 5.64 -2.99 0.76
CA GLY A 20 5.65 -2.92 -0.70
C GLY A 20 5.87 -4.29 -1.34
N ALA A 21 6.82 -5.08 -0.85
CA ALA A 21 7.07 -6.45 -1.29
C ALA A 21 5.84 -7.35 -1.10
N GLY A 22 5.22 -7.27 0.08
CA GLY A 22 4.06 -8.08 0.40
C GLY A 22 2.87 -7.77 -0.50
N LEU A 23 2.54 -6.50 -0.72
CA LEU A 23 1.46 -6.09 -1.63
C LEU A 23 1.77 -6.48 -3.08
N ALA A 24 3.03 -6.24 -3.54
CA ALA A 24 3.45 -6.63 -4.89
C ALA A 24 3.28 -8.12 -5.15
N LEU A 25 3.74 -8.96 -4.22
CA LEU A 25 3.65 -10.41 -4.33
C LEU A 25 2.20 -10.91 -4.30
N ARG A 26 1.33 -10.32 -3.46
CA ARG A 26 -0.09 -10.67 -3.41
C ARG A 26 -0.78 -10.37 -4.74
N TRP A 27 -0.63 -9.15 -5.28
CA TRP A 27 -1.21 -8.83 -6.59
C TRP A 27 -0.59 -9.65 -7.71
N ALA A 28 0.74 -9.83 -7.73
CA ALA A 28 1.39 -10.66 -8.74
C ALA A 28 0.92 -12.11 -8.70
N LYS A 29 0.60 -12.66 -7.51
CA LYS A 29 0.11 -14.03 -7.35
C LYS A 29 -1.38 -14.15 -7.72
N ASP A 30 -2.20 -13.20 -7.28
CA ASP A 30 -3.67 -13.35 -7.25
C ASP A 30 -4.35 -12.71 -8.48
N THR A 31 -3.60 -11.92 -9.31
CA THR A 31 -4.17 -11.12 -10.42
C THR A 31 -3.32 -11.17 -11.68
N ASP A 32 -3.89 -10.64 -12.79
CA ASP A 32 -3.20 -10.41 -14.06
C ASP A 32 -2.65 -8.98 -14.22
N HIS A 33 -2.56 -8.20 -13.13
CA HIS A 33 -2.01 -6.84 -13.15
C HIS A 33 -0.51 -6.84 -13.47
N GLU A 34 -0.06 -5.78 -14.14
CA GLU A 34 1.37 -5.52 -14.28
C GLU A 34 1.88 -4.78 -13.01
N ILE A 35 2.86 -5.36 -12.34
CA ILE A 35 3.44 -4.80 -11.11
C ILE A 35 4.74 -4.10 -11.44
N VAL A 36 4.87 -2.84 -11.02
CA VAL A 36 6.04 -2.00 -11.28
C VAL A 36 6.70 -1.65 -9.95
N ILE A 37 7.89 -2.16 -9.72
CA ILE A 37 8.64 -1.91 -8.49
C ILE A 37 9.47 -0.64 -8.64
N GLY A 38 9.23 0.35 -7.78
CA GLY A 38 9.99 1.59 -7.68
C GLY A 38 11.00 1.56 -6.54
N SER A 39 12.19 2.05 -6.80
CA SER A 39 13.23 2.31 -5.79
C SER A 39 14.06 3.52 -6.18
N ARG A 40 14.71 4.16 -5.21
CA ARG A 40 15.74 5.20 -5.48
C ARG A 40 16.98 4.61 -6.15
N ASP A 41 17.20 3.32 -5.98
CA ASP A 41 18.22 2.53 -6.64
C ASP A 41 17.55 1.62 -7.69
N PRO A 42 17.75 1.88 -9.00
CA PRO A 42 17.10 1.12 -10.06
C PRO A 42 17.61 -0.32 -10.17
N GLU A 43 18.83 -0.63 -9.76
CA GLU A 43 19.35 -2.00 -9.74
C GLU A 43 18.60 -2.82 -8.68
N ARG A 44 18.47 -2.27 -7.47
CA ARG A 44 17.70 -2.89 -6.39
C ARG A 44 16.23 -3.10 -6.78
N ALA A 45 15.64 -2.18 -7.55
CA ALA A 45 14.28 -2.36 -8.05
C ALA A 45 14.19 -3.54 -9.03
N ARG A 46 15.18 -3.69 -9.94
CA ARG A 46 15.21 -4.79 -10.92
C ARG A 46 15.45 -6.15 -10.27
N GLU A 47 16.36 -6.23 -9.32
CA GLU A 47 16.60 -7.44 -8.52
C GLU A 47 15.32 -7.87 -7.80
N ALA A 48 14.70 -6.96 -7.05
CA ALA A 48 13.45 -7.26 -6.35
C ALA A 48 12.32 -7.69 -7.33
N ALA A 49 12.19 -7.02 -8.47
CA ALA A 49 11.20 -7.38 -9.47
C ALA A 49 11.43 -8.79 -10.05
N ALA A 50 12.68 -9.17 -10.28
CA ALA A 50 13.03 -10.52 -10.74
C ALA A 50 12.68 -11.58 -9.68
N ASP A 51 12.99 -11.33 -8.42
CA ASP A 51 12.67 -12.22 -7.30
C ASP A 51 11.13 -12.37 -7.14
N TYR A 52 10.38 -11.27 -7.25
CA TYR A 52 8.92 -11.31 -7.14
C TYR A 52 8.28 -12.00 -8.33
N GLN A 53 8.80 -11.79 -9.54
CA GLN A 53 8.38 -12.50 -10.74
C GLN A 53 8.60 -14.02 -10.61
N GLN A 54 9.76 -14.42 -10.10
CA GLN A 54 10.06 -15.83 -9.85
C GLN A 54 9.08 -16.41 -8.81
N THR A 55 8.91 -15.75 -7.67
CA THR A 55 7.99 -16.17 -6.62
C THR A 55 6.56 -16.31 -7.15
N ALA A 56 6.03 -15.32 -7.88
CA ALA A 56 4.69 -15.39 -8.46
C ALA A 56 4.54 -16.59 -9.43
N SER A 57 5.60 -16.88 -10.21
CA SER A 57 5.62 -18.02 -11.13
C SER A 57 5.55 -19.38 -10.42
N GLU A 58 6.07 -19.49 -9.20
CA GLU A 58 5.96 -20.71 -8.37
C GLU A 58 4.52 -20.99 -7.96
N TYR A 59 3.67 -19.96 -7.92
CA TYR A 59 2.22 -20.06 -7.70
C TYR A 59 1.42 -20.19 -9.00
N GLY A 60 2.10 -20.33 -10.14
CA GLY A 60 1.46 -20.49 -11.45
C GLY A 60 0.97 -19.18 -12.09
N SER A 61 1.32 -18.03 -11.53
CA SER A 61 0.97 -16.74 -12.09
C SER A 61 1.83 -16.37 -13.30
N ALA A 62 1.19 -15.71 -14.28
CA ALA A 62 1.83 -15.11 -15.45
C ALA A 62 1.94 -13.59 -15.33
N ALA A 63 1.65 -13.01 -14.17
CA ALA A 63 1.73 -11.57 -13.94
C ALA A 63 3.14 -11.06 -14.26
N LYS A 64 3.21 -9.89 -14.88
CA LYS A 64 4.46 -9.24 -15.23
C LYS A 64 4.92 -8.34 -14.10
N VAL A 65 6.15 -8.55 -13.59
CA VAL A 65 6.79 -7.71 -12.57
C VAL A 65 8.04 -7.07 -13.16
N THR A 66 8.14 -5.75 -13.07
CA THR A 66 9.26 -4.97 -13.61
C THR A 66 9.81 -3.99 -12.57
N GLY A 67 11.07 -3.58 -12.66
CA GLY A 67 11.72 -2.69 -11.71
C GLY A 67 12.35 -1.47 -12.37
N PHE A 68 12.13 -0.28 -11.77
CA PHE A 68 12.61 1.01 -12.26
C PHE A 68 13.02 1.94 -11.12
N GLU A 69 13.64 3.07 -11.48
CA GLU A 69 13.72 4.23 -10.58
C GLU A 69 12.30 4.75 -10.29
N ASN A 70 12.09 5.41 -9.12
CA ASN A 70 10.75 5.78 -8.63
C ASN A 70 9.92 6.60 -9.63
N ALA A 71 10.50 7.65 -10.24
CA ALA A 71 9.78 8.49 -11.20
C ALA A 71 9.41 7.70 -12.47
N MET A 72 10.33 6.85 -12.96
CA MET A 72 10.05 5.96 -14.08
C MET A 72 9.00 4.89 -13.75
N ALA A 73 8.94 4.45 -12.49
CA ALA A 73 7.91 3.50 -12.05
C ALA A 73 6.53 4.18 -12.01
N ALA A 74 6.46 5.40 -11.47
CA ALA A 74 5.23 6.19 -11.43
C ALA A 74 4.67 6.49 -12.83
N ASP A 75 5.53 6.94 -13.77
CA ASP A 75 5.16 7.22 -15.18
C ASP A 75 4.51 6.03 -15.92
N ARG A 76 4.68 4.82 -15.39
CA ARG A 76 4.22 3.57 -16.03
C ARG A 76 2.96 2.98 -15.44
N ALA A 77 2.34 3.62 -14.46
CA ALA A 77 1.24 3.03 -13.72
C ALA A 77 0.06 4.00 -13.57
N GLU A 78 -1.12 3.44 -13.41
CA GLU A 78 -2.34 4.17 -13.13
C GLU A 78 -2.62 4.27 -11.62
N VAL A 79 -2.09 3.32 -10.82
CA VAL A 79 -2.21 3.33 -9.36
C VAL A 79 -0.82 3.24 -8.74
N ILE A 80 -0.49 4.19 -7.90
CA ILE A 80 0.83 4.36 -7.30
C ILE A 80 0.75 4.19 -5.79
N ILE A 81 1.27 3.09 -5.25
CA ILE A 81 1.32 2.80 -3.83
C ILE A 81 2.59 3.41 -3.23
N LEU A 82 2.43 4.31 -2.26
CA LEU A 82 3.54 4.99 -1.59
C LEU A 82 4.08 4.16 -0.41
N ALA A 83 4.71 3.02 -0.70
CA ALA A 83 5.23 2.09 0.31
C ALA A 83 6.57 2.55 0.92
N VAL A 84 6.66 3.83 1.27
CA VAL A 84 7.82 4.46 1.90
C VAL A 84 7.51 4.86 3.35
N PRO A 85 8.53 5.02 4.22
CA PRO A 85 8.32 5.53 5.57
C PRO A 85 7.57 6.87 5.60
N PRO A 86 6.73 7.14 6.63
CA PRO A 86 5.86 8.32 6.68
C PRO A 86 6.61 9.65 6.56
N TYR A 87 7.83 9.75 7.08
CA TYR A 87 8.65 10.95 6.99
C TYR A 87 9.28 11.18 5.61
N HIS A 88 9.13 10.25 4.67
CA HIS A 88 9.57 10.38 3.28
C HIS A 88 8.42 10.66 2.30
N ILE A 89 7.16 10.60 2.72
CA ILE A 89 5.99 10.73 1.84
C ILE A 89 6.05 12.02 1.01
N ALA A 90 6.18 13.19 1.65
CA ALA A 90 6.18 14.47 0.96
C ALA A 90 7.31 14.55 -0.09
N ALA A 91 8.55 14.28 0.32
CA ALA A 91 9.71 14.33 -0.58
C ALA A 91 9.62 13.28 -1.71
N THR A 92 8.98 12.14 -1.46
CA THR A 92 8.78 11.12 -2.49
C THR A 92 7.75 11.58 -3.52
N ILE A 93 6.62 12.15 -3.10
CA ILE A 93 5.61 12.70 -4.02
C ILE A 93 6.20 13.84 -4.84
N GLU A 94 6.92 14.78 -4.22
CA GLU A 94 7.62 15.87 -4.92
C GLU A 94 8.59 15.33 -6.00
N ALA A 95 9.33 14.28 -5.69
CA ALA A 95 10.31 13.70 -6.61
C ALA A 95 9.66 12.96 -7.82
N ILE A 96 8.41 12.50 -7.71
CA ILE A 96 7.70 11.81 -8.79
C ILE A 96 6.60 12.67 -9.42
N ALA A 97 6.38 13.90 -8.95
CA ALA A 97 5.24 14.74 -9.34
C ALA A 97 5.12 14.95 -10.85
N ASP A 98 6.24 15.19 -11.54
CA ASP A 98 6.29 15.38 -12.98
C ASP A 98 6.01 14.10 -13.80
N SER A 99 5.99 12.95 -13.13
CA SER A 99 5.70 11.63 -13.71
C SER A 99 4.26 11.18 -13.47
N LEU A 100 3.47 11.97 -12.74
CA LEU A 100 2.06 11.70 -12.45
C LEU A 100 1.17 12.38 -13.48
N ALA A 101 0.21 11.64 -14.01
CA ALA A 101 -0.80 12.15 -14.94
C ALA A 101 -2.14 12.41 -14.24
N ALA A 102 -2.98 13.24 -14.85
CA ALA A 102 -4.37 13.39 -14.40
C ALA A 102 -5.11 12.06 -14.55
N GLY A 103 -5.73 11.60 -13.46
CA GLY A 103 -6.41 10.31 -13.40
C GLY A 103 -5.60 9.19 -12.76
N ASP A 104 -4.29 9.39 -12.52
CA ASP A 104 -3.52 8.50 -11.65
C ASP A 104 -4.00 8.62 -10.22
N ILE A 105 -3.84 7.53 -9.45
CA ILE A 105 -4.27 7.46 -8.05
C ILE A 105 -3.05 7.22 -7.17
N LEU A 106 -2.84 8.09 -6.18
CA LEU A 106 -1.86 7.85 -5.11
C LEU A 106 -2.53 7.13 -3.95
N VAL A 107 -1.93 6.01 -3.51
CA VAL A 107 -2.42 5.27 -2.34
C VAL A 107 -1.35 5.29 -1.25
N SER A 108 -1.72 5.76 -0.06
CA SER A 108 -0.83 5.82 1.11
C SER A 108 -1.15 4.70 2.11
N PRO A 109 -0.27 3.72 2.31
CA PRO A 109 -0.36 2.73 3.39
C PRO A 109 0.38 3.17 4.67
N ALA A 110 0.99 4.35 4.66
CA ALA A 110 1.87 4.80 5.73
C ALA A 110 1.08 5.36 6.93
N ALA A 111 1.54 5.04 8.14
CA ALA A 111 1.01 5.58 9.40
C ALA A 111 2.12 6.32 10.16
N GLY A 112 1.79 7.48 10.70
CA GLY A 112 2.70 8.25 11.56
C GLY A 112 2.78 7.61 12.94
N LEU A 113 3.91 6.96 13.25
CA LEU A 113 4.14 6.26 14.50
C LEU A 113 5.44 6.75 15.18
N ARG A 114 5.45 6.72 16.49
CA ARG A 114 6.68 6.78 17.32
C ARG A 114 6.71 5.59 18.27
N ARG A 115 7.89 5.20 18.70
CA ARG A 115 8.10 4.19 19.75
C ARG A 115 8.83 4.82 20.93
N ASP A 116 8.43 4.47 22.14
CA ASP A 116 9.14 4.74 23.39
C ASP A 116 9.09 3.52 24.33
N GLU A 117 9.38 3.72 25.62
CA GLU A 117 9.38 2.65 26.62
C GLU A 117 7.99 2.05 26.89
N GLU A 118 6.92 2.80 26.61
CA GLU A 118 5.53 2.37 26.81
C GLU A 118 4.94 1.68 25.57
N GLY A 119 5.65 1.70 24.42
CA GLY A 119 5.23 1.04 23.18
C GLY A 119 5.09 1.98 21.99
N PHE A 120 4.25 1.60 21.05
CA PHE A 120 3.95 2.39 19.85
C PHE A 120 2.80 3.36 20.09
N HIS A 121 2.97 4.58 19.64
CA HIS A 121 2.00 5.67 19.72
C HIS A 121 1.77 6.26 18.34
N SER A 122 0.53 6.69 18.07
CA SER A 122 0.24 7.52 16.91
C SER A 122 0.99 8.85 17.02
N ARG A 123 1.67 9.24 15.95
CA ARG A 123 2.35 10.53 15.81
C ARG A 123 2.10 11.09 14.42
N PRO A 124 0.92 11.65 14.19
CA PRO A 124 0.60 12.26 12.91
C PRO A 124 1.50 13.47 12.63
N PRO A 125 1.76 13.80 11.35
CA PRO A 125 2.37 15.07 10.95
C PRO A 125 1.43 16.25 11.25
N SER A 126 1.92 17.48 11.05
CA SER A 126 1.12 18.70 11.25
C SER A 126 -0.11 18.81 10.35
N ALA A 127 -0.15 18.09 9.24
CA ALA A 127 -1.31 17.97 8.37
C ALA A 127 -2.48 17.16 8.99
N GLY A 128 -2.26 16.52 10.14
CA GLY A 128 -3.27 15.71 10.85
C GLY A 128 -3.12 14.21 10.60
N SER A 129 -2.78 13.79 9.39
CA SER A 129 -2.48 12.39 9.03
C SER A 129 -1.42 12.32 7.94
N VAL A 130 -0.83 11.17 7.73
CA VAL A 130 0.12 10.94 6.61
C VAL A 130 -0.61 10.97 5.28
N THR A 131 -1.84 10.44 5.24
CA THR A 131 -2.71 10.50 4.05
C THR A 131 -3.07 11.94 3.71
N GLN A 132 -3.40 12.79 4.71
CA GLN A 132 -3.65 14.21 4.47
C GLN A 132 -2.39 14.92 3.98
N LEU A 133 -1.21 14.64 4.57
CA LEU A 133 0.05 15.18 4.10
C LEU A 133 0.31 14.80 2.64
N ALA A 134 0.01 13.56 2.26
CA ALA A 134 0.13 13.12 0.87
C ALA A 134 -0.80 13.91 -0.06
N ALA A 135 -2.04 14.15 0.35
CA ALA A 135 -3.02 14.93 -0.41
C ALA A 135 -2.62 16.41 -0.54
N ASP A 136 -2.04 17.00 0.51
CA ASP A 136 -1.58 18.41 0.51
C ASP A 136 -0.41 18.65 -0.46
N VAL A 137 0.40 17.61 -0.74
CA VAL A 137 1.60 17.69 -1.59
C VAL A 137 1.36 17.16 -3.01
N ALA A 138 0.37 16.28 -3.19
CA ALA A 138 0.06 15.69 -4.50
C ALA A 138 -0.38 16.77 -5.52
N PRO A 139 -0.08 16.58 -6.82
CA PRO A 139 -0.65 17.43 -7.86
C PRO A 139 -2.19 17.43 -7.79
N ALA A 140 -2.81 18.59 -7.97
CA ALA A 140 -4.26 18.78 -7.75
C ALA A 140 -5.16 17.86 -8.60
N ALA A 141 -4.66 17.33 -9.71
CA ALA A 141 -5.38 16.42 -10.59
C ALA A 141 -5.20 14.92 -10.21
N VAL A 142 -4.46 14.64 -9.14
CA VAL A 142 -4.11 13.28 -8.71
C VAL A 142 -4.74 13.02 -7.34
N PRO A 143 -5.85 12.26 -7.28
CA PRO A 143 -6.51 11.94 -6.02
C PRO A 143 -5.64 11.06 -5.12
N VAL A 144 -5.79 11.24 -3.81
CA VAL A 144 -5.10 10.45 -2.79
C VAL A 144 -6.11 9.62 -1.99
N VAL A 145 -5.76 8.36 -1.78
CA VAL A 145 -6.53 7.39 -0.99
C VAL A 145 -5.62 6.83 0.12
N GLY A 146 -6.12 6.75 1.32
CA GLY A 146 -5.49 6.02 2.42
C GLY A 146 -6.00 4.59 2.46
N ALA A 147 -5.12 3.59 2.40
CA ALA A 147 -5.48 2.18 2.48
C ALA A 147 -4.29 1.32 2.95
N PHE A 148 -4.56 0.09 3.39
CA PHE A 148 -3.56 -0.91 3.78
C PHE A 148 -2.76 -0.60 5.06
N HIS A 149 -3.05 0.45 5.80
CA HIS A 149 -2.32 0.87 7.02
C HIS A 149 -2.28 -0.22 8.10
N ASN A 150 -3.33 -1.00 8.21
CA ASN A 150 -3.53 -2.00 9.24
C ASN A 150 -3.09 -3.42 8.84
N LEU A 151 -2.36 -3.56 7.72
CA LEU A 151 -1.87 -4.86 7.26
C LEU A 151 -0.47 -5.14 7.85
N ALA A 152 -0.32 -6.31 8.47
CA ALA A 152 0.97 -6.76 8.97
C ALA A 152 1.83 -7.33 7.84
N ALA A 153 3.12 -6.93 7.81
CA ALA A 153 4.05 -7.36 6.77
C ALA A 153 4.26 -8.88 6.74
N GLY A 154 4.31 -9.55 7.89
CA GLY A 154 4.44 -11.00 7.98
C GLY A 154 3.21 -11.72 7.40
N ARG A 155 2.00 -11.18 7.64
CA ARG A 155 0.77 -11.72 7.04
C ARG A 155 0.73 -11.54 5.52
N LEU A 156 1.19 -10.40 5.01
CA LEU A 156 1.33 -10.17 3.56
C LEU A 156 2.31 -11.15 2.93
N ALA A 157 3.41 -11.45 3.61
CA ALA A 157 4.47 -12.36 3.11
C ALA A 157 4.06 -13.85 3.15
N ALA A 158 3.08 -14.24 3.95
CA ALA A 158 2.59 -15.62 4.06
C ALA A 158 1.65 -15.98 2.89
N LEU A 159 2.19 -16.11 1.67
CA LEU A 159 1.44 -16.23 0.41
C LEU A 159 0.55 -17.46 0.31
N ASP A 160 0.85 -18.52 1.06
CA ASP A 160 0.06 -19.77 1.09
C ASP A 160 -1.23 -19.67 1.92
N THR A 161 -1.42 -18.53 2.63
CA THR A 161 -2.55 -18.34 3.52
C THR A 161 -3.36 -17.12 3.09
N PRO A 162 -4.69 -17.22 2.93
CA PRO A 162 -5.56 -16.06 2.76
C PRO A 162 -5.39 -15.06 3.89
N LEU A 163 -5.51 -13.76 3.60
CA LEU A 163 -5.31 -12.72 4.62
C LEU A 163 -6.37 -12.77 5.73
N GLU A 164 -7.63 -13.06 5.38
CA GLU A 164 -8.79 -13.10 6.27
C GLU A 164 -8.95 -11.88 7.19
N VAL A 165 -8.61 -10.70 6.67
CA VAL A 165 -8.65 -9.42 7.37
C VAL A 165 -9.38 -8.36 6.55
N ASP A 166 -9.77 -7.28 7.22
CA ASP A 166 -10.26 -6.07 6.56
C ASP A 166 -9.13 -5.06 6.40
N THR A 167 -9.16 -4.30 5.30
CA THR A 167 -8.39 -3.06 5.17
C THR A 167 -9.34 -1.87 5.13
N LEU A 168 -9.02 -0.85 5.91
CA LEU A 168 -9.81 0.37 5.94
C LEU A 168 -9.36 1.29 4.81
N VAL A 169 -10.33 1.87 4.09
CA VAL A 169 -10.07 2.75 2.95
C VAL A 169 -10.72 4.11 3.21
N VAL A 170 -9.96 5.18 3.04
CA VAL A 170 -10.39 6.57 3.18
C VAL A 170 -9.98 7.38 1.95
N GLY A 171 -10.84 8.31 1.53
CA GLY A 171 -10.56 9.16 0.38
C GLY A 171 -11.77 10.02 0.03
N ASP A 172 -11.53 11.15 -0.64
CA ASP A 172 -12.57 12.12 -1.00
C ASP A 172 -13.00 12.01 -2.48
N ASP A 173 -12.24 11.30 -3.30
CA ASP A 173 -12.59 11.01 -4.70
C ASP A 173 -13.23 9.62 -4.81
N ASP A 174 -14.51 9.58 -5.20
CA ASP A 174 -15.31 8.36 -5.27
C ASP A 174 -14.76 7.32 -6.26
N GLU A 175 -14.13 7.75 -7.36
CA GLU A 175 -13.59 6.83 -8.36
C GLU A 175 -12.27 6.21 -7.87
N ALA A 176 -11.38 7.02 -7.32
CA ALA A 176 -10.13 6.56 -6.72
C ALA A 176 -10.38 5.60 -5.54
N VAL A 177 -11.35 5.90 -4.68
CA VAL A 177 -11.76 5.02 -3.58
C VAL A 177 -12.28 3.68 -4.12
N ARG A 178 -13.20 3.69 -5.10
CA ARG A 178 -13.73 2.46 -5.70
C ARG A 178 -12.64 1.62 -6.36
N THR A 179 -11.73 2.25 -7.10
CA THR A 179 -10.59 1.57 -7.74
C THR A 179 -9.68 0.93 -6.70
N THR A 180 -9.31 1.66 -5.66
CA THR A 180 -8.47 1.13 -4.56
C THR A 180 -9.15 -0.03 -3.83
N MET A 181 -10.46 0.09 -3.56
CA MET A 181 -11.23 -1.00 -2.95
C MET A 181 -11.31 -2.23 -3.86
N ALA A 182 -11.50 -2.05 -5.18
CA ALA A 182 -11.52 -3.15 -6.12
C ALA A 182 -10.17 -3.91 -6.12
N LEU A 183 -9.04 -3.18 -6.22
CA LEU A 183 -7.70 -3.76 -6.15
C LEU A 183 -7.42 -4.47 -4.82
N ALA A 184 -7.90 -3.94 -3.71
CA ALA A 184 -7.76 -4.59 -2.40
C ALA A 184 -8.57 -5.91 -2.35
N ALA A 185 -9.78 -5.92 -2.91
CA ALA A 185 -10.67 -7.09 -2.91
C ALA A 185 -10.16 -8.25 -3.80
N GLU A 186 -9.23 -7.97 -4.71
CA GLU A 186 -8.60 -8.99 -5.56
C GLU A 186 -7.50 -9.78 -4.84
N ILE A 187 -6.99 -9.27 -3.71
CA ILE A 187 -6.05 -10.01 -2.85
C ILE A 187 -6.82 -11.04 -2.04
N ASP A 188 -6.40 -12.29 -2.11
CA ASP A 188 -7.09 -13.41 -1.45
C ASP A 188 -7.28 -13.18 0.06
N GLY A 189 -8.54 -13.23 0.49
CA GLY A 189 -8.95 -13.05 1.89
C GLY A 189 -8.92 -11.60 2.40
N LEU A 190 -8.60 -10.60 1.57
CA LEU A 190 -8.63 -9.19 1.96
C LEU A 190 -10.01 -8.58 1.64
N ARG A 191 -10.66 -8.00 2.66
CA ARG A 191 -11.92 -7.27 2.48
C ARG A 191 -11.71 -5.77 2.69
N PRO A 192 -11.87 -4.93 1.65
CA PRO A 192 -11.85 -3.48 1.80
C PRO A 192 -13.13 -2.98 2.48
N VAL A 193 -13.00 -2.03 3.38
CA VAL A 193 -14.11 -1.38 4.08
C VAL A 193 -13.92 0.14 3.97
N TYR A 194 -14.84 0.81 3.31
CA TYR A 194 -14.80 2.28 3.26
C TYR A 194 -15.10 2.86 4.64
N ALA A 195 -14.22 3.74 5.11
CA ALA A 195 -14.27 4.31 6.45
C ALA A 195 -14.55 5.82 6.47
N GLY A 196 -14.66 6.46 5.31
CA GLY A 196 -14.99 7.88 5.19
C GLY A 196 -13.99 8.66 4.33
N GLY A 197 -14.09 9.99 4.35
CA GLY A 197 -13.16 10.89 3.66
C GLY A 197 -11.78 10.94 4.32
N ILE A 198 -10.83 11.66 3.70
CA ILE A 198 -9.45 11.82 4.21
C ILE A 198 -9.45 12.41 5.65
N GLY A 199 -10.43 13.22 6.00
CA GLY A 199 -10.55 13.83 7.33
C GLY A 199 -10.54 12.85 8.52
N VAL A 200 -10.83 11.56 8.30
CA VAL A 200 -10.77 10.51 9.35
C VAL A 200 -9.54 9.60 9.23
N ALA A 201 -8.57 9.95 8.38
CA ALA A 201 -7.39 9.12 8.16
C ALA A 201 -6.52 8.96 9.41
N ALA A 202 -6.47 9.97 10.28
CA ALA A 202 -5.68 9.92 11.52
C ALA A 202 -6.10 8.77 12.45
N GLU A 203 -7.40 8.51 12.55
CA GLU A 203 -7.98 7.44 13.35
C GLU A 203 -7.64 6.07 12.78
N ILE A 204 -7.65 5.96 11.45
CA ILE A 204 -7.29 4.73 10.74
C ILE A 204 -5.79 4.43 10.88
N GLU A 205 -4.95 5.45 10.67
CA GLU A 205 -3.49 5.33 10.86
C GLU A 205 -3.15 4.98 12.31
N GLY A 206 -3.88 5.57 13.29
CA GLY A 206 -3.72 5.31 14.72
C GLY A 206 -4.00 3.85 15.11
N LEU A 207 -4.87 3.16 14.40
CA LEU A 207 -5.16 1.73 14.63
C LEU A 207 -3.89 0.87 14.50
N THR A 208 -2.97 1.25 13.64
CA THR A 208 -1.68 0.54 13.44
C THR A 208 -0.89 0.45 14.75
N ALA A 209 -0.81 1.53 15.53
CA ALA A 209 -0.14 1.52 16.83
C ALA A 209 -0.80 0.54 17.82
N VAL A 210 -2.13 0.49 17.83
CA VAL A 210 -2.90 -0.42 18.69
C VAL A 210 -2.59 -1.88 18.33
N LEU A 211 -2.62 -2.23 17.04
CA LEU A 211 -2.35 -3.60 16.57
C LEU A 211 -0.94 -4.05 16.89
N ILE A 212 0.06 -3.18 16.69
CA ILE A 212 1.46 -3.49 17.01
C ILE A 212 1.62 -3.72 18.53
N ASN A 213 1.06 -2.85 19.37
CA ASN A 213 1.16 -3.00 20.83
C ASN A 213 0.49 -4.28 21.33
N ILE A 214 -0.66 -4.66 20.76
CA ILE A 214 -1.31 -5.93 21.10
C ILE A 214 -0.39 -7.10 20.70
N ALA A 215 0.17 -7.09 19.51
CA ALA A 215 1.06 -8.14 19.03
C ALA A 215 2.35 -8.24 19.86
N GLU A 216 2.96 -7.12 20.25
CA GLU A 216 4.15 -7.12 21.13
C GLU A 216 3.85 -7.60 22.54
N SER A 217 2.64 -7.36 23.04
CA SER A 217 2.22 -7.76 24.39
C SER A 217 1.71 -9.20 24.48
N ASN A 218 1.42 -9.86 23.34
CA ASN A 218 0.83 -11.20 23.27
C ASN A 218 1.54 -12.00 22.18
N ALA A 219 2.49 -12.83 22.57
CA ALA A 219 3.37 -13.55 21.63
C ALA A 219 2.62 -14.46 20.63
N GLU A 220 1.45 -14.97 21.02
CA GLU A 220 0.56 -15.78 20.16
C GLU A 220 -0.23 -14.97 19.14
N MET A 221 -0.19 -13.63 19.23
CA MET A 221 -0.93 -12.71 18.37
C MET A 221 -0.01 -11.96 17.39
N ALA A 222 1.04 -12.59 16.89
CA ALA A 222 1.89 -12.00 15.86
C ALA A 222 1.08 -11.73 14.57
N ASP A 223 1.47 -10.70 13.83
CA ASP A 223 0.87 -10.32 12.54
C ASP A 223 -0.67 -10.13 12.60
N LEU A 224 -1.15 -9.44 13.62
CA LEU A 224 -2.56 -9.17 13.82
C LEU A 224 -3.21 -8.48 12.63
N GLY A 225 -4.44 -8.87 12.34
CA GLY A 225 -5.36 -8.19 11.45
C GLY A 225 -6.69 -7.87 12.14
N VAL A 226 -7.45 -6.97 11.56
CA VAL A 226 -8.80 -6.62 12.03
C VAL A 226 -9.83 -7.23 11.10
N ARG A 227 -10.94 -7.72 11.65
CA ARG A 227 -12.12 -8.13 10.87
C ARG A 227 -13.38 -7.65 11.58
N PHE A 228 -14.11 -6.75 10.93
CA PHE A 228 -15.38 -6.21 11.41
C PHE A 228 -16.52 -7.20 11.07
N ARG A 229 -17.44 -7.43 12.03
CA ARG A 229 -18.58 -8.35 11.89
C ARG A 229 -19.88 -7.64 12.18
#